data_bcd491247446f89b0fbe88a9913e8100
#
_entry.id   bcd491247446f89b0fbe88a9913e8100
#
_cell.length_a   1.000
_cell.length_b   1.000
_cell.length_c   1.000
_cell.angle_alpha   90.00
_cell.angle_beta   90.00
_cell.angle_gamma   90.00
#
_symmetry.space_group_name_H-M   'P 1'
#
loop_
_entity.id
_entity.type
_entity.pdbx_description
1 polymer ?
#
loop_
_entity_poly.entity_id
_entity_poly.type
_entity_poly.pdbx_seq_one_letter_code
_entity_poly.pdbx_strand_id
1 'polypeptide(L)'
;MNSFYNIIDKIKEVVVAEPFNNEITFGDIADIDLKKQSLFPLAHVMVNNSTINNNYVTFNITIFFMDLVDISNEQVTDLYRGNDNRQDILNTQLALATRVIRVLQKSDLYKDKFELINPATCEPFTERFDNMLAGWAVTFDCGTKDEMTYC
;
A
#
# COMPACT_ATOMS: atom_id res chain seq x y z
N MET A 1 -19.27 -9.03 9.48
CA MET A 1 -18.16 -9.81 8.89
C MET A 1 -16.85 -9.34 9.47
N ASN A 2 -16.23 -10.14 10.31
CA ASN A 2 -15.00 -9.74 11.00
C ASN A 2 -13.74 -9.91 10.13
N SER A 3 -13.81 -10.73 9.10
CA SER A 3 -12.66 -11.00 8.22
C SER A 3 -12.14 -9.75 7.51
N PHE A 4 -13.03 -8.85 7.12
CA PHE A 4 -12.61 -7.57 6.54
C PHE A 4 -11.77 -6.75 7.53
N TYR A 5 -12.23 -6.61 8.75
CA TYR A 5 -11.50 -5.89 9.80
C TYR A 5 -10.17 -6.57 10.14
N ASN A 6 -10.13 -7.90 10.15
CA ASN A 6 -8.90 -8.64 10.40
C ASN A 6 -7.81 -8.29 9.37
N ILE A 7 -8.17 -8.19 8.10
CA ILE A 7 -7.24 -7.83 7.03
C ILE A 7 -6.78 -6.38 7.19
N ILE A 8 -7.71 -5.46 7.32
CA ILE A 8 -7.40 -4.02 7.39
C ILE A 8 -6.58 -3.69 8.64
N ASP A 9 -6.94 -4.27 9.78
CA ASP A 9 -6.21 -4.05 11.03
C ASP A 9 -4.81 -4.66 10.97
N LYS A 10 -4.64 -5.82 10.33
CA LYS A 10 -3.33 -6.44 10.15
C LYS A 10 -2.43 -5.60 9.24
N ILE A 11 -2.97 -5.08 8.15
CA ILE A 11 -2.23 -4.17 7.26
C ILE A 11 -1.77 -2.94 8.05
N LYS A 12 -2.66 -2.33 8.81
CA LYS A 12 -2.33 -1.18 9.65
C LYS A 12 -1.22 -1.50 10.65
N GLU A 13 -1.34 -2.62 11.35
CA GLU A 13 -0.34 -3.08 12.32
C GLU A 13 1.04 -3.22 11.69
N VAL A 14 1.11 -3.88 10.53
CA VAL A 14 2.38 -4.13 9.82
C VAL A 14 3.00 -2.83 9.33
N VAL A 15 2.20 -1.93 8.77
CA VAL A 15 2.68 -0.64 8.24
C VAL A 15 3.13 0.29 9.37
N VAL A 16 2.38 0.36 10.46
CA VAL A 16 2.73 1.21 11.62
C VAL A 16 4.05 0.76 12.24
N ALA A 17 4.36 -0.53 12.18
CA ALA A 17 5.63 -1.06 12.68
C ALA A 17 6.86 -0.63 11.84
N GLU A 18 6.64 -0.12 10.63
CA GLU A 18 7.74 0.30 9.74
C GLU A 18 8.21 1.72 10.08
N PRO A 19 9.50 1.91 10.42
CA PRO A 19 10.00 3.22 10.88
C PRO A 19 10.08 4.27 9.76
N PHE A 20 10.12 3.85 8.50
CA PHE A 20 10.24 4.78 7.35
C PHE A 20 8.88 5.28 6.84
N ASN A 21 7.79 4.84 7.44
CA ASN A 21 6.45 5.33 7.13
C ASN A 21 5.97 6.26 8.24
N ASN A 22 5.36 7.38 7.87
CA ASN A 22 4.89 8.37 8.84
C ASN A 22 3.42 8.17 9.20
N GLU A 23 2.57 7.95 8.19
CA GLU A 23 1.13 7.87 8.40
C GLU A 23 0.53 6.76 7.54
N ILE A 24 -0.61 6.24 7.97
CA ILE A 24 -1.41 5.30 7.20
C ILE A 24 -2.85 5.81 7.13
N THR A 25 -3.42 5.78 5.94
CA THR A 25 -4.81 6.20 5.69
C THR A 25 -5.56 5.11 4.92
N PHE A 26 -6.88 5.19 4.94
CA PHE A 26 -7.76 4.22 4.30
C PHE A 26 -8.90 4.94 3.58
N GLY A 27 -9.31 4.39 2.45
CA GLY A 27 -10.46 4.85 1.69
C GLY A 27 -10.13 5.19 0.24
N ASP A 28 -10.93 6.04 -0.39
CA ASP A 28 -10.65 6.52 -1.73
C ASP A 28 -9.49 7.51 -1.69
N ILE A 29 -8.54 7.35 -2.61
CA ILE A 29 -7.38 8.25 -2.70
C ILE A 29 -7.80 9.72 -2.92
N ALA A 30 -8.97 9.95 -3.55
CA ALA A 30 -9.50 11.29 -3.77
C ALA A 30 -9.95 11.99 -2.48
N ASP A 31 -10.22 11.23 -1.42
CA ASP A 31 -10.71 11.77 -0.14
C ASP A 31 -9.59 12.31 0.76
N ILE A 32 -8.33 12.13 0.37
CA ILE A 32 -7.19 12.55 1.17
C ILE A 32 -6.71 13.92 0.71
N ASP A 33 -6.43 14.79 1.67
CA ASP A 33 -5.72 16.04 1.39
C ASP A 33 -4.22 15.78 1.22
N LEU A 34 -3.83 15.40 0.03
CA LEU A 34 -2.44 15.10 -0.32
C LEU A 34 -1.52 16.34 -0.25
N LYS A 35 -2.09 17.53 -0.04
CA LYS A 35 -1.30 18.78 0.12
C LYS A 35 -0.71 18.92 1.51
N LYS A 36 -1.16 18.10 2.48
CA LYS A 36 -0.59 18.13 3.83
C LYS A 36 0.75 17.40 3.85
N GLN A 37 1.82 18.16 3.85
CA GLN A 37 3.18 17.63 3.85
C GLN A 37 3.50 16.77 5.08
N SER A 38 2.82 17.03 6.20
CA SER A 38 3.01 16.29 7.45
C SER A 38 2.56 14.82 7.38
N LEU A 39 1.80 14.42 6.34
CA LEU A 39 1.38 13.03 6.16
C LEU A 39 2.49 12.13 5.63
N PHE A 40 3.49 12.70 4.96
CA PHE A 40 4.46 11.90 4.19
C PHE A 40 5.71 11.56 5.00
N PRO A 41 6.34 10.40 4.75
CA PRO A 41 5.92 9.32 3.83
C PRO A 41 4.59 8.69 4.23
N LEU A 42 3.70 8.48 3.27
CA LEU A 42 2.32 8.03 3.49
C LEU A 42 2.09 6.66 2.85
N ALA A 43 1.43 5.78 3.58
CA ALA A 43 0.82 4.57 3.04
C ALA A 43 -0.69 4.74 3.02
N HIS A 44 -1.30 4.59 1.85
CA HIS A 44 -2.75 4.69 1.69
C HIS A 44 -3.33 3.36 1.23
N VAL A 45 -4.27 2.82 1.99
CA VAL A 45 -4.92 1.54 1.72
C VAL A 45 -6.27 1.76 1.06
N MET A 46 -6.47 1.12 -0.09
CA MET A 46 -7.71 1.20 -0.85
C MET A 46 -8.18 -0.20 -1.21
N VAL A 47 -9.44 -0.50 -0.94
CA VAL A 47 -10.08 -1.75 -1.38
C VAL A 47 -10.72 -1.49 -2.74
N ASN A 48 -10.26 -2.21 -3.76
CA ASN A 48 -10.75 -2.01 -5.13
C ASN A 48 -12.08 -2.73 -5.37
N ASN A 49 -12.14 -4.00 -4.97
CA ASN A 49 -13.34 -4.82 -5.12
C ASN A 49 -13.27 -6.04 -4.19
N SER A 50 -14.36 -6.76 -4.12
CA SER A 50 -14.48 -8.03 -3.40
C SER A 50 -15.23 -9.02 -4.27
N THR A 51 -14.82 -10.28 -4.23
CA THR A 51 -15.47 -11.38 -4.94
C THR A 51 -15.95 -12.41 -3.92
N ILE A 52 -17.23 -12.77 -4.00
CA ILE A 52 -17.86 -13.73 -3.11
C ILE A 52 -18.02 -15.06 -3.86
N ASN A 53 -17.34 -16.08 -3.36
CA ASN A 53 -17.45 -17.46 -3.82
C ASN A 53 -18.13 -18.31 -2.74
N ASN A 54 -18.39 -19.59 -3.04
CA ASN A 54 -18.92 -20.52 -2.06
C ASN A 54 -17.93 -20.67 -0.89
N ASN A 55 -18.27 -20.24 0.30
CA ASN A 55 -17.48 -20.35 1.52
C ASN A 55 -16.14 -19.56 1.51
N TYR A 56 -15.98 -18.65 0.56
CA TYR A 56 -14.71 -17.92 0.41
C TYR A 56 -14.96 -16.52 -0.16
N VAL A 57 -14.33 -15.53 0.45
CA VAL A 57 -14.42 -14.13 0.02
C VAL A 57 -13.03 -13.61 -0.27
N THR A 58 -12.83 -13.01 -1.43
CA THR A 58 -11.57 -12.43 -1.86
C THR A 58 -11.67 -10.91 -1.92
N PHE A 59 -10.67 -10.21 -1.40
CA PHE A 59 -10.56 -8.76 -1.49
C PHE A 59 -9.35 -8.39 -2.34
N ASN A 60 -9.56 -7.53 -3.34
CA ASN A 60 -8.48 -6.93 -4.11
C ASN A 60 -8.13 -5.59 -3.47
N ILE A 61 -6.90 -5.46 -3.01
CA ILE A 61 -6.44 -4.31 -2.22
C ILE A 61 -5.24 -3.68 -2.91
N THR A 62 -5.21 -2.36 -2.93
CA THR A 62 -4.05 -1.57 -3.36
C THR A 62 -3.54 -0.76 -2.18
N ILE A 63 -2.23 -0.79 -1.96
CA ILE A 63 -1.57 0.10 -1.00
C ILE A 63 -0.64 1.03 -1.80
N PHE A 64 -0.85 2.33 -1.65
CA PHE A 64 0.05 3.34 -2.21
C PHE A 64 1.10 3.67 -1.17
N PHE A 65 2.37 3.39 -1.48
CA PHE A 65 3.50 3.82 -0.69
C PHE A 65 4.14 5.01 -1.39
N MET A 66 4.05 6.20 -0.80
CA MET A 66 4.41 7.43 -1.50
C MET A 66 5.10 8.45 -0.60
N ASP A 67 5.88 9.30 -1.24
CA ASP A 67 6.56 10.40 -0.58
C ASP A 67 6.61 11.61 -1.51
N LEU A 68 6.91 12.77 -0.94
CA LEU A 68 7.03 14.02 -1.69
C LEU A 68 8.34 14.07 -2.45
N VAL A 69 8.25 14.47 -3.72
CA VAL A 69 9.44 14.73 -4.54
C VAL A 69 10.01 16.09 -4.17
N ASP A 70 11.30 16.10 -3.85
CA ASP A 70 12.05 17.33 -3.61
C ASP A 70 12.66 17.80 -4.94
N ILE A 71 12.07 18.87 -5.50
CA ILE A 71 12.43 19.36 -6.82
C ILE A 71 13.58 20.37 -6.70
N SER A 72 14.64 20.12 -7.48
CA SER A 72 15.77 21.06 -7.60
C SER A 72 15.56 21.95 -8.82
N ASN A 73 15.79 23.26 -8.64
CA ASN A 73 15.82 24.23 -9.75
C ASN A 73 17.20 24.35 -10.40
N GLU A 74 18.18 23.60 -9.94
CA GLU A 74 19.53 23.60 -10.50
C GLU A 74 19.56 22.87 -11.84
N GLN A 75 20.51 23.24 -12.70
CA GLN A 75 20.70 22.56 -13.97
C GLN A 75 21.12 21.10 -13.75
N VAL A 76 20.43 20.18 -14.43
CA VAL A 76 20.71 18.75 -14.35
C VAL A 76 22.01 18.44 -15.09
N THR A 77 22.98 17.88 -14.40
CA THR A 77 24.26 17.44 -14.97
C THR A 77 24.27 15.95 -15.30
N ASP A 78 23.50 15.15 -14.55
CA ASP A 78 23.32 13.72 -14.79
C ASP A 78 21.86 13.48 -15.18
N LEU A 79 21.60 13.29 -16.47
CA LEU A 79 20.25 13.09 -17.00
C LEU A 79 19.60 11.79 -16.55
N TYR A 80 20.41 10.80 -16.21
CA TYR A 80 19.88 9.50 -15.74
C TYR A 80 19.39 9.59 -14.30
N ARG A 81 20.16 10.18 -13.42
CA ARG A 81 19.81 10.31 -12.00
C ARG A 81 18.90 11.52 -11.74
N GLY A 82 19.16 12.63 -12.41
CA GLY A 82 18.53 13.90 -12.14
C GLY A 82 19.00 14.54 -10.84
N ASN A 83 18.45 15.70 -10.52
CA ASN A 83 18.75 16.42 -9.28
C ASN A 83 17.68 16.21 -8.20
N ASP A 84 16.54 15.64 -8.57
CA ASP A 84 15.45 15.37 -7.65
C ASP A 84 15.66 14.02 -6.94
N ASN A 85 14.97 13.82 -5.84
CA ASN A 85 15.08 12.60 -5.03
C ASN A 85 14.16 11.46 -5.50
N ARG A 86 13.71 11.47 -6.76
CA ARG A 86 12.75 10.50 -7.30
C ARG A 86 13.23 9.06 -7.20
N GLN A 87 14.48 8.79 -7.60
CA GLN A 87 15.03 7.43 -7.55
C GLN A 87 15.19 6.94 -6.10
N ASP A 88 15.56 7.84 -5.20
CA ASP A 88 15.68 7.50 -3.79
C ASP A 88 14.30 7.16 -3.19
N ILE A 89 13.25 7.90 -3.54
CA ILE A 89 11.88 7.61 -3.13
C ILE A 89 11.45 6.25 -3.67
N LEU A 90 11.64 6.00 -4.96
CA LEU A 90 11.25 4.72 -5.58
C LEU A 90 11.97 3.55 -4.90
N ASN A 91 13.25 3.69 -4.61
CA ASN A 91 14.02 2.65 -3.91
C ASN A 91 13.50 2.42 -2.48
N THR A 92 13.31 3.48 -1.72
CA THR A 92 12.89 3.40 -0.31
C THR A 92 11.46 2.86 -0.20
N GLN A 93 10.56 3.35 -1.02
CA GLN A 93 9.16 2.92 -0.98
C GLN A 93 8.98 1.49 -1.48
N LEU A 94 9.77 1.04 -2.45
CA LEU A 94 9.75 -0.36 -2.88
C LEU A 94 10.29 -1.29 -1.78
N ALA A 95 11.35 -0.89 -1.08
CA ALA A 95 11.88 -1.66 0.05
C ALA A 95 10.83 -1.79 1.16
N LEU A 96 10.14 -0.69 1.49
CA LEU A 96 9.06 -0.67 2.46
C LEU A 96 7.91 -1.59 2.03
N ALA A 97 7.46 -1.45 0.78
CA ALA A 97 6.40 -2.28 0.22
C ALA A 97 6.77 -3.77 0.26
N THR A 98 8.00 -4.10 -0.10
CA THR A 98 8.50 -5.48 -0.10
C THR A 98 8.44 -6.07 1.31
N ARG A 99 8.87 -5.33 2.33
CA ARG A 99 8.81 -5.79 3.72
C ARG A 99 7.39 -6.02 4.19
N VAL A 100 6.50 -5.07 3.93
CA VAL A 100 5.09 -5.17 4.30
C VAL A 100 4.43 -6.40 3.65
N ILE A 101 4.61 -6.55 2.34
CA ILE A 101 4.00 -7.68 1.60
C ILE A 101 4.58 -9.01 2.07
N ARG A 102 5.88 -9.10 2.35
CA ARG A 102 6.48 -10.34 2.86
C ARG A 102 5.92 -10.75 4.22
N VAL A 103 5.64 -9.80 5.09
CA VAL A 103 4.98 -10.09 6.37
C VAL A 103 3.55 -10.60 6.14
N LEU A 104 2.81 -9.96 5.24
CA LEU A 104 1.45 -10.39 4.91
C LEU A 104 1.42 -11.75 4.21
N GLN A 105 2.42 -12.09 3.39
CA GLN A 105 2.53 -13.40 2.75
C GLN A 105 2.72 -14.55 3.74
N LYS A 106 3.21 -14.28 4.93
CA LYS A 106 3.33 -15.28 6.01
C LYS A 106 2.03 -15.52 6.76
N SER A 107 0.98 -14.79 6.41
CA SER A 107 -0.32 -14.95 7.05
C SER A 107 -0.92 -16.32 6.73
N ASP A 108 -1.56 -16.93 7.72
CA ASP A 108 -2.18 -18.24 7.64
C ASP A 108 -3.70 -18.09 7.75
N LEU A 109 -4.43 -18.69 6.83
CA LEU A 109 -5.90 -18.63 6.79
C LEU A 109 -6.54 -19.09 8.12
N TYR A 110 -5.96 -20.08 8.79
CA TYR A 110 -6.50 -20.59 10.05
C TYR A 110 -6.13 -19.74 11.26
N LYS A 111 -4.92 -19.22 11.28
CA LYS A 111 -4.38 -18.45 12.40
C LYS A 111 -4.76 -16.97 12.31
N ASP A 112 -4.54 -16.38 11.14
CA ASP A 112 -4.72 -14.93 10.91
C ASP A 112 -6.07 -14.61 10.26
N LYS A 113 -6.82 -15.63 9.84
CA LYS A 113 -8.14 -15.54 9.22
C LYS A 113 -8.12 -15.00 7.79
N PHE A 114 -6.96 -14.83 7.20
CA PHE A 114 -6.81 -14.47 5.79
C PHE A 114 -5.46 -14.96 5.26
N GLU A 115 -5.34 -15.01 3.93
CA GLU A 115 -4.09 -15.32 3.25
C GLU A 115 -3.99 -14.53 1.94
N LEU A 116 -2.75 -14.28 1.49
CA LEU A 116 -2.53 -13.73 0.15
C LEU A 116 -2.62 -14.86 -0.88
N ILE A 117 -3.41 -14.65 -1.93
CA ILE A 117 -3.70 -15.72 -2.91
C ILE A 117 -2.71 -15.69 -4.07
N ASN A 118 -2.51 -14.54 -4.67
CA ASN A 118 -1.68 -14.36 -5.85
C ASN A 118 -0.45 -13.50 -5.52
N PRO A 119 0.59 -13.53 -6.36
CA PRO A 119 1.69 -12.59 -6.21
C PRO A 119 1.21 -11.15 -6.23
N ALA A 120 1.78 -10.30 -5.38
CA ALA A 120 1.52 -8.88 -5.41
C ALA A 120 2.21 -8.24 -6.62
N THR A 121 1.53 -7.30 -7.27
CA THR A 121 2.08 -6.52 -8.38
C THR A 121 2.36 -5.10 -7.93
N CYS A 122 3.49 -4.54 -8.37
CA CYS A 122 3.92 -3.20 -8.01
C CYS A 122 4.03 -2.35 -9.27
N GLU A 123 3.37 -1.20 -9.28
CA GLU A 123 3.45 -0.23 -10.36
C GLU A 123 4.03 1.07 -9.84
N PRO A 124 5.13 1.57 -10.43
CA PRO A 124 5.71 2.84 -10.01
C PRO A 124 4.88 4.02 -10.55
N PHE A 125 4.91 5.10 -9.81
CA PHE A 125 4.37 6.37 -10.29
C PHE A 125 5.27 7.52 -9.87
N THR A 126 5.29 8.57 -10.68
CA THR A 126 6.02 9.81 -10.41
C THR A 126 5.13 11.00 -10.77
N GLU A 127 5.22 12.07 -9.98
CA GLU A 127 4.51 13.33 -10.22
C GLU A 127 2.98 13.17 -10.35
N ARG A 128 2.42 12.27 -9.56
CA ARG A 128 0.98 11.99 -9.57
C ARG A 128 0.25 12.83 -8.51
N PHE A 129 -1.06 12.99 -8.68
CA PHE A 129 -1.97 13.62 -7.71
C PHE A 129 -1.75 15.13 -7.48
N ASP A 130 -1.30 15.86 -8.50
CA ASP A 130 -1.07 17.33 -8.46
C ASP A 130 -0.06 17.81 -7.41
N ASN A 131 0.61 16.90 -6.71
CA ASN A 131 1.48 17.22 -5.57
C ASN A 131 2.89 16.66 -5.68
N MET A 132 3.37 16.41 -6.88
CA MET A 132 4.75 15.91 -7.07
C MET A 132 5.06 14.74 -6.15
N LEU A 133 4.18 13.75 -6.13
CA LEU A 133 4.35 12.52 -5.36
C LEU A 133 4.96 11.44 -6.20
N ALA A 134 5.83 10.64 -5.60
CA ALA A 134 6.39 9.46 -6.23
C ALA A 134 6.26 8.27 -5.27
N GLY A 135 6.23 7.08 -5.83
CA GLY A 135 6.15 5.85 -5.05
C GLY A 135 5.67 4.66 -5.85
N TRP A 136 5.05 3.72 -5.16
CA TRP A 136 4.58 2.47 -5.73
C TRP A 136 3.14 2.19 -5.32
N ALA A 137 2.34 1.77 -6.31
CA ALA A 137 1.02 1.20 -6.06
C ALA A 137 1.16 -0.33 -6.04
N VAL A 138 0.93 -0.94 -4.91
CA VAL A 138 1.06 -2.38 -4.71
C VAL A 138 -0.33 -2.99 -4.63
N THR A 139 -0.65 -3.88 -5.57
CA THR A 139 -1.96 -4.53 -5.63
C THR A 139 -1.82 -6.02 -5.35
N PHE A 140 -2.69 -6.53 -4.50
CA PHE A 140 -2.71 -7.95 -4.12
C PHE A 140 -4.11 -8.41 -3.79
N ASP A 141 -4.31 -9.73 -3.79
CA ASP A 141 -5.56 -10.37 -3.41
C ASP A 141 -5.43 -11.05 -2.06
N CYS A 142 -6.36 -10.75 -1.15
CA CYS A 142 -6.49 -11.45 0.13
C CYS A 142 -7.74 -12.32 0.12
N GLY A 143 -7.58 -13.58 0.52
CA GLY A 143 -8.70 -14.50 0.65
C GLY A 143 -9.04 -14.76 2.10
N THR A 144 -10.33 -14.83 2.40
CA THR A 144 -10.85 -15.13 3.73
C THR A 144 -11.93 -16.20 3.65
N LYS A 145 -12.06 -17.02 4.71
CA LYS A 145 -13.21 -17.89 4.84
C LYS A 145 -14.47 -17.07 5.09
N ASP A 146 -15.58 -17.56 4.54
CA ASP A 146 -16.90 -17.03 4.89
C ASP A 146 -17.21 -17.42 6.36
N GLU A 147 -17.40 -16.41 7.20
CA GLU A 147 -17.71 -16.59 8.62
C GLU A 147 -19.21 -16.69 8.90
N MET A 148 -20.04 -16.67 7.85
CA MET A 148 -21.49 -16.82 8.03
C MET A 148 -21.81 -18.25 8.43
N THR A 149 -22.21 -18.41 9.67
CA THR A 149 -22.75 -19.68 10.15
C THR A 149 -24.23 -19.74 9.82
N TYR A 150 -24.61 -20.72 9.02
CA TYR A 150 -26.00 -21.06 8.81
C TYR A 150 -26.47 -21.98 9.93
N CYS A 151 -27.38 -21.50 10.68
CA CYS A 151 -28.09 -22.33 11.65
C CYS A 151 -29.30 -22.98 11.04
#